data_a10ed908e67a64ab5254b55fa24da427
#
_entry.id   a10ed908e67a64ab5254b55fa24da427
#
_cell.length_a   1.000
_cell.length_b   1.000
_cell.length_c   1.000
_cell.angle_alpha   90.00
_cell.angle_beta   90.00
_cell.angle_gamma   90.00
#
_symmetry.space_group_name_H-M   'P 1'
#
loop_
_entity.id
_entity.type
_entity.pdbx_description
1 polymer ?
#
loop_
_entity_poly.entity_id
_entity_poly.type
_entity_poly.pdbx_seq_one_letter_code
_entity_poly.pdbx_strand_id
1 'polypeptide(L)'
;MRFEERIKFISGQEKRYNRKTGNYEIVGGRVDYRLANVTDVGLEREKLLYGTVGTKAITVRLKSPVTSNFDYLEIDGERYEPKAVKTYRNRQTIEAVKAQ
;
A
#
# COMPACT_ATOMS: atom_id res chain seq x y z
N MET A 1 19.02 -4.73 -8.01
CA MET A 1 17.75 -4.47 -7.29
C MET A 1 17.31 -5.73 -6.58
N ARG A 2 17.04 -5.63 -5.30
CA ARG A 2 16.63 -6.76 -4.47
C ARG A 2 15.16 -6.67 -4.14
N PHE A 3 14.45 -7.80 -4.16
CA PHE A 3 13.03 -7.90 -3.85
C PHE A 3 12.88 -8.69 -2.54
N GLU A 4 13.24 -8.07 -1.44
CA GLU A 4 13.34 -8.73 -0.13
C GLU A 4 12.27 -8.27 0.89
N GLU A 5 11.61 -7.14 0.63
CA GLU A 5 10.60 -6.64 1.54
C GLU A 5 9.27 -7.36 1.33
N ARG A 6 8.70 -7.89 2.42
CA ARG A 6 7.38 -8.52 2.37
C ARG A 6 6.32 -7.45 2.55
N ILE A 7 5.41 -7.40 1.59
CA ILE A 7 4.32 -6.44 1.60
C ILE A 7 2.99 -7.16 1.63
N LYS A 8 2.06 -6.65 2.42
CA LYS A 8 0.67 -7.09 2.41
C LYS A 8 -0.15 -6.11 1.58
N PHE A 9 -0.91 -6.64 0.62
CA PHE A 9 -1.89 -5.89 -0.15
C PHE A 9 -3.26 -6.26 0.38
N ILE A 10 -3.97 -5.29 0.91
CA ILE A 10 -5.24 -5.52 1.61
C ILE A 10 -6.38 -4.87 0.84
N SER A 11 -7.46 -5.64 0.63
CA SER A 11 -8.61 -5.20 -0.14
C SER A 11 -9.91 -5.74 0.44
N GLY A 12 -11.02 -5.06 0.13
CA GLY A 12 -12.35 -5.55 0.45
C GLY A 12 -12.74 -5.51 1.91
N GLN A 13 -12.05 -4.74 2.74
CA GLN A 13 -12.44 -4.58 4.15
C GLN A 13 -13.65 -3.67 4.26
N GLU A 14 -14.63 -4.08 5.07
CA GLU A 14 -15.82 -3.31 5.34
C GLU A 14 -16.01 -3.13 6.84
N LYS A 15 -16.57 -1.97 7.22
CA LYS A 15 -17.02 -1.75 8.60
C LYS A 15 -18.45 -2.23 8.73
N ARG A 16 -18.68 -3.15 9.66
CA ARG A 16 -20.03 -3.64 9.97
C ARG A 16 -20.34 -3.37 11.44
N TYR A 17 -21.56 -2.94 11.69
CA TYR A 17 -22.03 -2.72 13.04
C TYR A 17 -22.38 -4.07 13.69
N ASN A 18 -21.77 -4.34 14.83
CA ASN A 18 -22.04 -5.54 15.61
C ASN A 18 -23.03 -5.19 16.72
N ARG A 19 -24.26 -5.70 16.63
CA ARG A 19 -25.31 -5.43 17.62
C ARG A 19 -25.02 -6.03 18.99
N LYS A 20 -24.22 -7.09 19.05
CA LYS A 20 -23.87 -7.76 20.32
C LYS A 20 -22.89 -6.93 21.15
N THR A 21 -21.94 -6.27 20.52
CA THR A 21 -20.93 -5.47 21.20
C THR A 21 -21.22 -3.99 21.19
N GLY A 22 -22.10 -3.52 20.29
CA GLY A 22 -22.39 -2.10 20.12
C GLY A 22 -21.31 -1.33 19.37
N ASN A 23 -20.33 -2.02 18.81
CA ASN A 23 -19.20 -1.41 18.12
C ASN A 23 -19.17 -1.78 16.64
N TYR A 24 -18.45 -0.97 15.85
CA TYR A 24 -18.17 -1.29 14.47
C TYR A 24 -16.95 -2.21 14.41
N GLU A 25 -17.06 -3.25 13.60
CA GLU A 25 -15.98 -4.19 13.36
C GLU A 25 -15.56 -4.13 11.89
N ILE A 26 -14.27 -4.34 11.65
CA ILE A 26 -13.76 -4.51 10.30
C ILE A 26 -13.88 -5.99 9.95
N VAL A 27 -14.71 -6.30 8.95
CA VAL A 27 -14.95 -7.68 8.52
C VAL A 27 -14.61 -7.83 7.05
N GLY A 28 -14.28 -9.05 6.68
CA GLY A 28 -13.88 -9.38 5.34
C GLY A 28 -12.45 -8.92 5.07
N GLY A 29 -12.16 -8.77 3.82
CA GLY A 29 -10.83 -8.39 3.38
C GLY A 29 -10.04 -9.55 2.82
N ARG A 30 -9.25 -9.22 1.83
CA ARG A 30 -8.35 -10.15 1.16
C ARG A 30 -6.94 -9.67 1.38
N VAL A 31 -6.06 -10.56 1.80
CA VAL A 31 -4.65 -10.25 2.01
C VAL A 31 -3.82 -11.01 1.01
N ASP A 32 -3.01 -10.30 0.24
CA ASP A 32 -2.08 -10.88 -0.71
C ASP A 32 -0.67 -10.48 -0.30
N TYR A 33 0.23 -11.45 -0.19
CA TYR A 33 1.61 -11.23 0.21
C TYR A 33 2.51 -11.21 -1.03
N ARG A 34 3.37 -10.20 -1.12
CA ARG A 34 4.35 -10.10 -2.20
C ARG A 34 5.71 -9.70 -1.65
N LEU A 35 6.77 -10.16 -2.31
CA LEU A 35 8.11 -9.66 -2.09
C LEU A 35 8.37 -8.52 -3.08
N ALA A 36 8.92 -7.44 -2.58
CA ALA A 36 9.11 -6.24 -3.37
C ALA A 36 10.42 -5.53 -3.05
N ASN A 37 10.81 -4.63 -3.93
CA ASN A 37 11.85 -3.66 -3.66
C ASN A 37 11.17 -2.36 -3.21
N VAL A 38 11.53 -1.87 -2.03
CA VAL A 38 10.96 -0.65 -1.45
C VAL A 38 12.06 0.39 -1.31
N THR A 39 11.82 1.57 -1.85
CA THR A 39 12.74 2.69 -1.74
C THR A 39 12.00 3.94 -1.30
N ASP A 40 12.68 4.82 -0.57
CA ASP A 40 12.08 6.10 -0.17
C ASP A 40 12.07 7.07 -1.36
N VAL A 41 11.02 7.88 -1.43
CA VAL A 41 10.94 8.98 -2.38
C VAL A 41 11.71 10.17 -1.79
N GLY A 42 12.53 10.83 -2.61
CA GLY A 42 13.26 12.02 -2.16
C GLY A 42 12.35 13.18 -1.80
N LEU A 43 12.80 14.05 -0.88
CA LEU A 43 12.01 15.17 -0.35
C LEU A 43 11.45 16.08 -1.45
N GLU A 44 12.24 16.42 -2.45
CA GLU A 44 11.79 17.27 -3.56
C GLU A 44 10.68 16.61 -4.36
N ARG A 45 10.82 15.31 -4.59
CA ARG A 45 9.81 14.55 -5.31
C ARG A 45 8.53 14.40 -4.48
N GLU A 46 8.64 14.22 -3.18
CA GLU A 46 7.48 14.21 -2.28
C GLU A 46 6.68 15.49 -2.38
N LYS A 47 7.36 16.64 -2.36
CA LYS A 47 6.72 17.94 -2.49
C LYS A 47 6.02 18.12 -3.83
N LEU A 48 6.65 17.68 -4.92
CA LEU A 48 6.07 17.76 -6.26
C LEU A 48 4.86 16.86 -6.44
N LEU A 49 4.92 15.64 -5.88
CA LEU A 49 3.86 14.65 -6.08
C LEU A 49 2.70 14.82 -5.10
N TYR A 50 2.99 15.20 -3.88
CA TYR A 50 1.99 15.15 -2.80
C TYR A 50 1.72 16.51 -2.13
N GLY A 51 2.45 17.53 -2.54
CA GLY A 51 2.22 18.90 -2.04
C GLY A 51 2.68 19.17 -0.61
N THR A 52 3.15 18.14 0.11
CA THR A 52 3.61 18.28 1.51
C THR A 52 4.96 17.62 1.71
N VAL A 53 5.79 18.25 2.54
CA VAL A 53 7.05 17.68 3.00
C VAL A 53 6.84 17.13 4.41
N GLY A 54 7.42 15.97 4.70
CA GLY A 54 7.31 15.35 6.01
C GLY A 54 6.40 14.12 6.06
N THR A 55 5.60 13.92 5.02
CA THR A 55 4.84 12.68 4.89
C THR A 55 5.74 11.63 4.23
N LYS A 56 5.87 10.47 4.86
CA LYS A 56 6.70 9.40 4.32
C LYS A 56 6.08 8.85 3.04
N ALA A 57 6.82 8.91 1.95
CA ALA A 57 6.42 8.35 0.66
C ALA A 57 7.42 7.29 0.23
N ILE A 58 6.93 6.23 -0.37
CA ILE A 58 7.74 5.10 -0.82
C ILE A 58 7.40 4.74 -2.26
N THR A 59 8.38 4.13 -2.92
CA THR A 59 8.19 3.50 -4.22
C THR A 59 8.36 1.99 -4.05
N VAL A 60 7.34 1.25 -4.43
CA VAL A 60 7.31 -0.21 -4.34
C VAL A 60 7.40 -0.79 -5.76
N ARG A 61 8.40 -1.64 -5.98
CA ARG A 61 8.58 -2.31 -7.27
C ARG A 61 8.37 -3.79 -7.11
N LEU A 62 7.49 -4.35 -7.94
CA LEU A 62 7.13 -5.76 -7.94
C LEU A 62 7.60 -6.43 -9.24
N LYS A 63 8.09 -7.65 -9.14
CA LYS A 63 8.42 -8.48 -10.30
C LYS A 63 7.16 -8.99 -11.01
N SER A 64 6.11 -9.25 -10.23
CA SER A 64 4.83 -9.72 -10.75
C SER A 64 3.73 -8.79 -10.27
N PRO A 65 2.89 -8.27 -11.17
CA PRO A 65 1.79 -7.38 -10.78
C PRO A 65 0.80 -8.07 -9.86
N VAL A 66 0.24 -7.29 -8.94
CA VAL A 66 -0.91 -7.73 -8.16
C VAL A 66 -2.12 -7.63 -9.10
N THR A 67 -2.80 -8.74 -9.29
CA THR A 67 -3.90 -8.83 -10.27
C THR A 67 -5.23 -8.35 -9.73
N SER A 68 -5.40 -8.34 -8.41
CA SER A 68 -6.61 -7.86 -7.77
C SER A 68 -6.46 -6.41 -7.31
N ASN A 69 -7.55 -5.68 -7.26
CA ASN A 69 -7.55 -4.34 -6.70
C ASN A 69 -7.29 -4.42 -5.20
N PHE A 70 -6.54 -3.46 -4.70
CA PHE A 70 -6.25 -3.37 -3.28
C PHE A 70 -6.51 -1.94 -2.78
N ASP A 71 -6.87 -1.83 -1.50
CA ASP A 71 -7.19 -0.55 -0.90
C ASP A 71 -5.99 0.12 -0.25
N TYR A 72 -5.11 -0.67 0.35
CA TYR A 72 -3.89 -0.16 0.95
C TYR A 72 -2.82 -1.23 1.05
N LEU A 73 -1.59 -0.78 1.35
CA LEU A 73 -0.43 -1.62 1.56
C LEU A 73 -0.07 -1.60 3.05
N GLU A 74 0.50 -2.70 3.54
CA GLU A 74 1.06 -2.75 4.88
C GLU A 74 2.48 -3.29 4.82
N ILE A 75 3.42 -2.53 5.39
CA ILE A 75 4.84 -2.87 5.45
C ILE A 75 5.31 -2.65 6.88
N ASP A 76 5.85 -3.70 7.50
CA ASP A 76 6.34 -3.66 8.89
C ASP A 76 5.32 -3.08 9.87
N GLY A 77 4.05 -3.42 9.69
CA GLY A 77 2.97 -2.95 10.55
C GLY A 77 2.48 -1.54 10.25
N GLU A 78 3.07 -0.86 9.28
CA GLU A 78 2.67 0.49 8.88
C GLU A 78 1.79 0.44 7.62
N ARG A 79 0.73 1.22 7.63
CA ARG A 79 -0.20 1.33 6.50
C ARG A 79 0.23 2.42 5.54
N TYR A 80 0.17 2.11 4.24
CA TYR A 80 0.45 3.07 3.17
C TYR A 80 -0.71 3.10 2.19
N GLU A 81 -1.06 4.30 1.74
CA GLU A 81 -2.10 4.49 0.72
C GLU A 81 -1.47 4.60 -0.65
N PRO A 82 -1.94 3.82 -1.65
CA PRO A 82 -1.44 3.94 -3.01
C PRO A 82 -1.88 5.26 -3.63
N LYS A 83 -0.95 5.96 -4.27
CA LYS A 83 -1.23 7.22 -4.98
C LYS A 83 -1.08 7.07 -6.49
N ALA A 84 -0.18 6.21 -6.94
CA ALA A 84 -0.01 5.93 -8.35
C ALA A 84 0.40 4.47 -8.54
N VAL A 85 -0.22 3.82 -9.49
CA VAL A 85 0.09 2.44 -9.86
C VAL A 85 0.37 2.39 -11.34
N LYS A 86 1.58 1.94 -11.70
CA LYS A 86 1.97 1.77 -13.10
C LYS A 86 2.32 0.32 -13.34
N THR A 87 1.66 -0.29 -14.31
CA THR A 87 1.92 -1.67 -14.70
C THR A 87 2.48 -1.68 -16.11
N TYR A 88 3.63 -2.29 -16.28
CA TYR A 88 4.27 -2.42 -17.57
C TYR A 88 4.74 -3.86 -17.76
N ARG A 89 4.16 -4.55 -18.73
CA ARG A 89 4.39 -5.96 -18.99
C ARG A 89 4.17 -6.79 -17.71
N ASN A 90 5.23 -7.42 -17.18
CA ASN A 90 5.17 -8.26 -15.99
C ASN A 90 5.67 -7.56 -14.74
N ARG A 91 5.81 -6.23 -14.79
CA ARG A 91 6.32 -5.45 -13.67
C ARG A 91 5.32 -4.38 -13.24
N GLN A 92 5.31 -4.10 -11.97
CA GLN A 92 4.43 -3.07 -11.40
C GLN A 92 5.22 -2.16 -10.48
N THR A 93 4.97 -0.86 -10.60
CA THR A 93 5.54 0.15 -9.71
C THR A 93 4.39 0.91 -9.04
N ILE A 94 4.45 0.98 -7.72
CA ILE A 94 3.43 1.63 -6.91
C ILE A 94 4.09 2.73 -6.10
N GLU A 95 3.54 3.95 -6.18
CA GLU A 95 3.93 5.03 -5.29
C GLU A 95 2.86 5.15 -4.21
N ALA A 96 3.29 5.11 -2.94
CA ALA A 96 2.39 5.09 -1.81
C ALA A 96 2.88 6.04 -0.72
N VAL A 97 1.93 6.54 0.07
CA VAL A 97 2.17 7.50 1.14
C VAL A 97 1.70 6.89 2.45
N LYS A 98 2.47 7.07 3.52
CA LYS A 98 2.10 6.57 4.83
C LYS A 98 0.76 7.17 5.27
N ALA A 99 -0.17 6.30 5.64
CA ALA A 99 -1.47 6.71 6.15
C ALA A 99 -1.32 7.27 7.57
N GLN A 100 -2.03 8.35 7.81
CA GLN A 100 -2.05 8.98 9.13
C GLN A 100 -3.20 8.47 9.98
#